data_7790cea873c6811d2e3d78333bd9ef3e
#
_entry.id   7790cea873c6811d2e3d78333bd9ef3e
#
_cell.length_a   1.000
_cell.length_b   1.000
_cell.length_c   1.000
_cell.angle_alpha   90.00
_cell.angle_beta   90.00
_cell.angle_gamma   90.00
#
_symmetry.space_group_name_H-M   'P 1'
#
loop_
_entity.id
_entity.type
_entity.pdbx_description
1 polymer ?
#
loop_
_entity_poly.entity_id
_entity_poly.type
_entity_poly.pdbx_seq_one_letter_code
_entity_poly.pdbx_strand_id
1 'polypeptide(L)'
;MRVGFDHVGLSVADLDATEGFYTSAFGFERQLAFELSPHPIRGVMLTHPEGFRLELFEHSASVPGPQAATPIEAHATRGYNHFALRSEDIDHLWARAIEAGARAVMAPAPSPEPGVRFAFLADPEGNLVELVG
;
A
#
# COMPACT_ATOMS: atom_id res chain seq x y z
N MET A 1 25.94 -8.59 12.79
CA MET A 1 24.55 -8.97 12.44
C MET A 1 24.09 -8.12 11.28
N ARG A 2 23.47 -8.71 10.29
CA ARG A 2 22.85 -8.00 9.16
C ARG A 2 21.35 -7.93 9.38
N VAL A 3 20.77 -6.75 9.15
CA VAL A 3 19.32 -6.53 9.21
C VAL A 3 18.89 -5.99 7.86
N GLY A 4 17.81 -6.53 7.32
CA GLY A 4 17.21 -6.07 6.06
C GLY A 4 15.72 -5.83 6.24
N PHE A 5 15.16 -5.01 5.35
CA PHE A 5 13.70 -4.84 5.28
C PHE A 5 13.08 -6.06 4.62
N ASP A 6 11.99 -6.59 5.16
CA ASP A 6 11.33 -7.78 4.62
C ASP A 6 9.98 -7.45 3.95
N HIS A 7 9.03 -6.90 4.69
CA HIS A 7 7.72 -6.58 4.16
C HIS A 7 6.99 -5.52 4.98
N VAL A 8 5.90 -5.00 4.41
CA VAL A 8 4.87 -4.23 5.10
C VAL A 8 3.63 -5.10 5.22
N GLY A 9 2.95 -5.08 6.37
CA GLY A 9 1.69 -5.78 6.58
C GLY A 9 0.50 -4.82 6.64
N LEU A 10 -0.59 -5.15 5.95
CA LEU A 10 -1.85 -4.42 5.98
C LEU A 10 -2.99 -5.37 6.38
N SER A 11 -3.81 -4.94 7.33
CA SER A 11 -5.09 -5.59 7.64
C SER A 11 -6.19 -4.94 6.82
N VAL A 12 -6.97 -5.74 6.10
CA VAL A 12 -7.96 -5.27 5.12
C VAL A 12 -9.30 -5.95 5.32
N ALA A 13 -10.38 -5.31 4.89
CA ALA A 13 -11.72 -5.89 4.97
C ALA A 13 -11.97 -6.90 3.84
N ASP A 14 -11.40 -6.66 2.66
CA ASP A 14 -11.56 -7.49 1.46
C ASP A 14 -10.20 -7.86 0.90
N LEU A 15 -9.75 -9.08 1.23
CA LEU A 15 -8.44 -9.58 0.82
C LEU A 15 -8.32 -9.71 -0.70
N ASP A 16 -9.35 -10.26 -1.34
CA ASP A 16 -9.30 -10.54 -2.78
C ASP A 16 -9.29 -9.24 -3.60
N ALA A 17 -10.12 -8.27 -3.23
CA ALA A 17 -10.15 -6.96 -3.88
C ALA A 17 -8.84 -6.18 -3.68
N THR A 18 -8.27 -6.23 -2.48
CA THR A 18 -7.02 -5.54 -2.17
C THR A 18 -5.84 -6.17 -2.90
N GLU A 19 -5.76 -7.49 -2.93
CA GLU A 19 -4.75 -8.20 -3.74
C GLU A 19 -4.86 -7.81 -5.22
N GLY A 20 -6.07 -7.81 -5.77
CA GLY A 20 -6.32 -7.42 -7.16
C GLY A 20 -5.86 -6.00 -7.47
N PHE A 21 -6.10 -5.08 -6.54
CA PHE A 21 -5.62 -3.71 -6.66
C PHE A 21 -4.09 -3.63 -6.75
N TYR A 22 -3.38 -4.22 -5.78
CA TYR A 22 -1.92 -4.16 -5.75
C TYR A 22 -1.28 -4.88 -6.94
N THR A 23 -1.88 -5.95 -7.42
CA THR A 23 -1.45 -6.63 -8.65
C THR A 23 -1.62 -5.72 -9.87
N SER A 24 -2.80 -5.13 -10.05
CA SER A 24 -3.12 -4.29 -11.22
C SER A 24 -2.39 -2.95 -11.22
N ALA A 25 -2.33 -2.29 -10.05
CA ALA A 25 -1.73 -0.96 -9.93
C ALA A 25 -0.20 -1.02 -10.00
N PHE A 26 0.41 -1.95 -9.28
CA PHE A 26 1.86 -1.92 -9.00
C PHE A 26 2.63 -3.16 -9.46
N GLY A 27 1.95 -4.18 -9.97
CA GLY A 27 2.63 -5.38 -10.48
C GLY A 27 3.08 -6.37 -9.42
N PHE A 28 2.45 -6.36 -8.24
CA PHE A 28 2.68 -7.41 -7.26
C PHE A 28 2.14 -8.75 -7.76
N GLU A 29 2.77 -9.83 -7.31
CA GLU A 29 2.37 -11.19 -7.61
C GLU A 29 2.19 -11.98 -6.32
N ARG A 30 1.20 -12.87 -6.29
CA ARG A 30 1.02 -13.74 -5.13
C ARG A 30 2.18 -14.72 -5.01
N GLN A 31 2.84 -14.72 -3.84
CA GLN A 31 3.86 -15.69 -3.47
C GLN A 31 3.28 -16.84 -2.65
N LEU A 32 2.40 -16.54 -1.69
CA LEU A 32 1.88 -17.50 -0.72
C LEU A 32 0.51 -17.04 -0.24
N ALA A 33 -0.44 -17.97 -0.14
CA ALA A 33 -1.70 -17.79 0.57
C ALA A 33 -1.72 -18.70 1.80
N PHE A 34 -2.26 -18.20 2.90
CA PHE A 34 -2.26 -18.94 4.17
C PHE A 34 -3.47 -18.62 5.04
N GLU A 35 -3.71 -19.47 6.03
CA GLU A 35 -4.71 -19.27 7.07
C GLU A 35 -4.05 -19.41 8.44
N LEU A 36 -4.50 -18.64 9.42
CA LEU A 36 -3.98 -18.68 10.79
C LEU A 36 -4.92 -19.42 11.76
N SER A 37 -5.37 -20.61 11.36
CA SER A 37 -6.27 -21.43 12.20
C SER A 37 -5.70 -21.68 13.61
N PRO A 38 -6.54 -21.65 14.66
CA PRO A 38 -8.01 -21.57 14.64
C PRO A 38 -8.57 -20.13 14.53
N HIS A 39 -7.72 -19.12 14.38
CA HIS A 39 -8.16 -17.74 14.24
C HIS A 39 -8.86 -17.54 12.89
N PRO A 40 -9.92 -16.69 12.81
CA PRO A 40 -10.64 -16.43 11.57
C PRO A 40 -9.88 -15.42 10.69
N ILE A 41 -8.64 -15.74 10.37
CA ILE A 41 -7.72 -14.89 9.62
C ILE A 41 -7.19 -15.66 8.43
N ARG A 42 -7.28 -15.07 7.27
CA ARG A 42 -6.58 -15.53 6.06
C ARG A 42 -5.66 -14.41 5.57
N GLY A 43 -4.58 -14.80 4.93
CA GLY A 43 -3.60 -13.85 4.45
C GLY A 43 -2.98 -14.25 3.13
N VAL A 44 -2.31 -13.30 2.53
CA VAL A 44 -1.52 -13.50 1.33
C VAL A 44 -0.23 -12.70 1.43
N MET A 45 0.87 -13.33 1.04
CA MET A 45 2.13 -12.63 0.82
C MET A 45 2.25 -12.33 -0.67
N LEU A 46 2.39 -11.06 -0.98
CA LEU A 46 2.66 -10.58 -2.33
C LEU A 46 4.14 -10.23 -2.45
N THR A 47 4.73 -10.56 -3.58
CA THR A 47 6.11 -10.20 -3.90
C THR A 47 6.14 -9.29 -5.12
N HIS A 48 7.17 -8.45 -5.20
CA HIS A 48 7.40 -7.59 -6.35
C HIS A 48 8.71 -7.99 -7.05
N PRO A 49 8.79 -7.94 -8.39
CA PRO A 49 10.04 -8.25 -9.11
C PRO A 49 11.25 -7.43 -8.65
N GLU A 50 11.02 -6.23 -8.12
CA GLU A 50 12.08 -5.36 -7.57
C GLU A 50 12.57 -5.77 -6.17
N GLY A 51 12.07 -6.88 -5.61
CA GLY A 51 12.63 -7.50 -4.41
C GLY A 51 12.03 -7.06 -3.08
N PHE A 52 10.85 -6.45 -3.06
CA PHE A 52 10.11 -6.14 -1.84
C PHE A 52 8.79 -6.89 -1.79
N ARG A 53 8.16 -6.92 -0.60
CA ARG A 53 6.96 -7.71 -0.36
C ARG A 53 5.91 -6.93 0.41
N LEU A 54 4.65 -7.33 0.24
CA LEU A 54 3.48 -6.81 0.94
C LEU A 54 2.65 -7.99 1.46
N GLU A 55 2.36 -7.98 2.76
CA GLU A 55 1.51 -8.99 3.39
C GLU A 55 0.13 -8.41 3.67
N LEU A 56 -0.91 -9.11 3.22
CA LEU A 56 -2.29 -8.68 3.43
C LEU A 56 -3.00 -9.69 4.32
N PHE A 57 -3.76 -9.18 5.31
CA PHE A 57 -4.56 -10.00 6.21
C PHE A 57 -6.02 -9.58 6.17
N GLU A 58 -6.92 -10.57 6.19
CA GLU A 58 -8.35 -10.38 6.39
C GLU A 58 -8.78 -11.14 7.64
N HIS A 59 -9.25 -10.41 8.65
CA HIS A 59 -9.88 -10.98 9.83
C HIS A 59 -11.39 -10.81 9.70
N SER A 60 -12.17 -11.89 9.84
CA SER A 60 -13.63 -11.86 9.64
C SER A 60 -14.40 -10.88 10.53
N ALA A 61 -13.80 -10.50 11.67
CA ALA A 61 -14.38 -9.56 12.64
C ALA A 61 -13.57 -8.25 12.72
N SER A 62 -12.80 -7.90 11.68
CA SER A 62 -12.04 -6.65 11.66
C SER A 62 -12.95 -5.42 11.67
N VAL A 63 -12.42 -4.34 12.23
CA VAL A 63 -13.09 -3.06 12.27
C VAL A 63 -12.26 -2.01 11.53
N PRO A 64 -12.89 -0.96 10.96
CA PRO A 64 -12.15 0.09 10.26
C PRO A 64 -11.11 0.75 11.17
N GLY A 65 -9.92 0.97 10.62
CA GLY A 65 -8.89 1.79 11.26
C GLY A 65 -9.11 3.29 11.01
N PRO A 66 -8.17 4.13 11.49
CA PRO A 66 -8.21 5.56 11.21
C PRO A 66 -8.17 5.81 9.69
N GLN A 67 -9.02 6.75 9.23
CA GLN A 67 -9.06 7.18 7.84
C GLN A 67 -8.65 8.65 7.79
N ALA A 68 -7.73 8.99 6.88
CA ALA A 68 -7.28 10.36 6.68
C ALA A 68 -7.52 10.78 5.23
N ALA A 69 -8.08 11.97 5.04
CA ALA A 69 -8.31 12.51 3.70
C ALA A 69 -7.03 12.98 3.02
N THR A 70 -6.03 13.39 3.81
CA THR A 70 -4.75 13.91 3.33
C THR A 70 -3.59 13.40 4.18
N PRO A 71 -2.34 13.45 3.69
CA PRO A 71 -1.17 13.14 4.49
C PRO A 71 -1.03 14.05 5.73
N ILE A 72 -1.39 15.32 5.58
CA ILE A 72 -1.33 16.28 6.70
C ILE A 72 -2.29 15.87 7.82
N GLU A 73 -3.50 15.48 7.50
CA GLU A 73 -4.48 14.97 8.47
C GLU A 73 -3.96 13.67 9.11
N ALA A 74 -3.37 12.77 8.33
CA ALA A 74 -2.81 11.52 8.83
C ALA A 74 -1.69 11.74 9.86
N HIS A 75 -0.90 12.81 9.74
CA HIS A 75 0.16 13.14 10.70
C HIS A 75 -0.35 13.46 12.10
N ALA A 76 -1.62 13.81 12.25
CA ALA A 76 -2.21 14.09 13.55
C ALA A 76 -2.39 12.82 14.41
N THR A 77 -2.39 11.64 13.80
CA THR A 77 -2.49 10.35 14.48
C THR A 77 -1.12 9.67 14.50
N ARG A 78 -0.61 9.38 15.70
CA ARG A 78 0.67 8.70 15.87
C ARG A 78 0.58 7.24 15.47
N GLY A 79 1.67 6.70 14.89
CA GLY A 79 1.79 5.32 14.45
C GLY A 79 2.17 5.23 12.98
N TYR A 80 1.86 4.12 12.36
CA TYR A 80 2.07 3.95 10.92
C TYR A 80 1.24 4.96 10.15
N ASN A 81 1.88 5.60 9.16
CA ASN A 81 1.26 6.63 8.36
C ASN A 81 1.05 6.16 6.92
N HIS A 82 2.12 5.76 6.27
CA HIS A 82 2.12 5.29 4.87
C HIS A 82 3.38 4.49 4.59
N PHE A 83 3.41 3.82 3.46
CA PHE A 83 4.63 3.32 2.84
C PHE A 83 4.79 3.94 1.47
N ALA A 84 6.02 3.93 0.94
CA ALA A 84 6.33 4.57 -0.32
C ALA A 84 6.86 3.55 -1.34
N LEU A 85 6.45 3.75 -2.60
CA LEU A 85 6.93 3.00 -3.76
C LEU A 85 7.71 3.94 -4.68
N ARG A 86 8.87 3.50 -5.13
CA ARG A 86 9.70 4.27 -6.07
C ARG A 86 9.40 3.87 -7.51
N SER A 87 9.37 4.86 -8.40
CA SER A 87 9.24 4.64 -9.84
C SER A 87 10.09 5.65 -10.60
N GLU A 88 10.64 5.23 -11.73
CA GLU A 88 11.30 6.15 -12.67
C GLU A 88 10.28 7.02 -13.43
N ASP A 89 9.01 6.57 -13.48
CA ASP A 89 7.90 7.30 -14.11
C ASP A 89 6.70 7.36 -13.15
N ILE A 90 6.74 8.34 -12.27
CA ILE A 90 5.70 8.55 -11.26
C ILE A 90 4.35 8.93 -11.88
N ASP A 91 4.35 9.64 -13.00
CA ASP A 91 3.10 10.06 -13.66
C ASP A 91 2.37 8.87 -14.25
N HIS A 92 3.09 7.96 -14.89
CA HIS A 92 2.52 6.72 -15.42
C HIS A 92 2.03 5.80 -14.29
N LEU A 93 2.83 5.65 -13.23
CA LEU A 93 2.45 4.83 -12.08
C LEU A 93 1.20 5.37 -11.38
N TRP A 94 1.12 6.69 -11.22
CA TRP A 94 -0.07 7.38 -10.71
C TRP A 94 -1.31 7.06 -11.54
N ALA A 95 -1.23 7.23 -12.85
CA ALA A 95 -2.37 6.98 -13.75
C ALA A 95 -2.84 5.51 -13.66
N ARG A 96 -1.91 4.56 -13.63
CA ARG A 96 -2.22 3.13 -13.47
C ARG A 96 -2.94 2.84 -12.16
N ALA A 97 -2.47 3.42 -11.07
CA ALA A 97 -3.06 3.21 -9.76
C ALA A 97 -4.48 3.77 -9.68
N ILE A 98 -4.72 4.96 -10.24
CA ILE A 98 -6.06 5.55 -10.30
C ILE A 98 -6.99 4.67 -11.15
N GLU A 99 -6.55 4.20 -12.30
CA GLU A 99 -7.33 3.29 -13.15
C GLU A 99 -7.66 1.97 -12.44
N ALA A 100 -6.74 1.48 -11.60
CA ALA A 100 -6.95 0.26 -10.81
C ALA A 100 -7.87 0.46 -9.60
N GLY A 101 -8.28 1.69 -9.28
CA GLY A 101 -9.25 1.98 -8.23
C GLY A 101 -8.71 2.75 -7.02
N ALA A 102 -7.49 3.27 -7.09
CA ALA A 102 -6.96 4.14 -6.05
C ALA A 102 -7.74 5.46 -5.97
N ARG A 103 -7.87 6.00 -4.75
CA ARG A 103 -8.36 7.36 -4.57
C ARG A 103 -7.20 8.35 -4.68
N ALA A 104 -7.35 9.37 -5.53
CA ALA A 104 -6.40 10.47 -5.61
C ALA A 104 -6.38 11.26 -4.31
N VAL A 105 -5.19 11.46 -3.73
CA VAL A 105 -5.00 12.24 -2.51
C VAL A 105 -4.17 13.49 -2.83
N MET A 106 -3.02 13.32 -3.47
CA MET A 106 -2.16 14.42 -3.92
C MET A 106 -1.47 14.01 -5.21
N ALA A 107 -1.78 14.69 -6.30
CA ALA A 107 -1.16 14.43 -7.61
C ALA A 107 0.36 14.68 -7.58
N PRO A 108 1.12 14.07 -8.50
CA PRO A 108 2.57 14.27 -8.56
C PRO A 108 3.00 15.73 -8.55
N ALA A 109 3.92 16.05 -7.62
CA ALA A 109 4.42 17.40 -7.38
C ALA A 109 5.88 17.34 -6.87
N PRO A 110 6.61 18.45 -6.85
CA PRO A 110 7.93 18.48 -6.24
C PRO A 110 7.89 18.10 -4.77
N SER A 111 8.78 17.20 -4.36
CA SER A 111 8.97 16.80 -2.96
C SER A 111 9.76 17.85 -2.18
N PRO A 112 9.61 17.92 -0.84
CA PRO A 112 10.57 18.64 0.01
C PRO A 112 12.02 18.14 -0.16
N GLU A 113 12.20 16.87 -0.55
CA GLU A 113 13.52 16.32 -0.89
C GLU A 113 13.94 16.85 -2.28
N PRO A 114 15.10 17.56 -2.37
CA PRO A 114 15.54 18.17 -3.63
C PRO A 114 15.69 17.14 -4.76
N GLY A 115 15.16 17.50 -5.95
CA GLY A 115 15.28 16.67 -7.15
C GLY A 115 14.36 15.46 -7.19
N VAL A 116 13.47 15.32 -6.22
CA VAL A 116 12.49 14.22 -6.13
C VAL A 116 11.09 14.76 -6.33
N ARG A 117 10.25 14.00 -7.02
CA ARG A 117 8.81 14.23 -7.10
C ARG A 117 8.09 13.20 -6.25
N PHE A 118 6.92 13.55 -5.75
CA PHE A 118 6.12 12.62 -4.94
C PHE A 118 4.63 12.82 -5.20
N ALA A 119 3.86 11.81 -4.84
CA ALA A 119 2.41 11.81 -4.91
C ALA A 119 1.86 10.95 -3.78
N PHE A 120 0.61 11.17 -3.39
CA PHE A 120 -0.11 10.31 -2.47
C PHE A 120 -1.42 9.84 -3.06
N LEU A 121 -1.69 8.56 -2.90
CA LEU A 121 -2.99 7.96 -3.19
C LEU A 121 -3.45 7.13 -1.98
N ALA A 122 -4.71 6.76 -1.96
CA ALA A 122 -5.22 5.79 -1.01
C ALA A 122 -5.61 4.51 -1.77
N ASP A 123 -5.25 3.37 -1.21
CA ASP A 123 -5.72 2.09 -1.72
C ASP A 123 -7.24 1.93 -1.48
N PRO A 124 -7.91 0.87 -1.99
CA PRO A 124 -9.35 0.69 -1.80
C PRO A 124 -9.80 0.60 -0.34
N GLU A 125 -8.88 0.30 0.57
CA GLU A 125 -9.14 0.24 2.02
C GLU A 125 -8.87 1.56 2.74
N GLY A 126 -8.38 2.58 2.02
CA GLY A 126 -8.04 3.88 2.57
C GLY A 126 -6.63 4.02 3.10
N ASN A 127 -5.76 3.03 2.90
CA ASN A 127 -4.36 3.12 3.28
C ASN A 127 -3.61 4.08 2.37
N LEU A 128 -2.85 5.00 2.96
CA LEU A 128 -2.04 5.94 2.20
C LEU A 128 -0.81 5.26 1.61
N VAL A 129 -0.60 5.48 0.32
CA VAL A 129 0.58 5.04 -0.41
C VAL A 129 1.24 6.27 -1.04
N GLU A 130 2.51 6.46 -0.74
CA GLU A 130 3.33 7.49 -1.38
C GLU A 130 4.00 6.92 -2.63
N LEU A 131 4.02 7.69 -3.69
CA LEU A 131 4.84 7.41 -4.87
C LEU A 131 5.98 8.41 -4.91
N VAL A 132 7.20 7.95 -5.17
CA VAL A 132 8.41 8.79 -5.26
C VAL A 132 9.20 8.48 -6.52
N GLY A 133 9.73 9.55 -7.13
CA GLY A 133 10.53 9.41 -8.34
C GLY A 133 11.22 10.67 -8.79
#